data_ae9bd954113348d453c002331721d3ef
#
_entry.id   ae9bd954113348d453c002331721d3ef
#
_cell.length_a   1.000
_cell.length_b   1.000
_cell.length_c   1.000
_cell.angle_alpha   90.00
_cell.angle_beta   90.00
_cell.angle_gamma   90.00
#
_symmetry.space_group_name_H-M   'P 1'
#
loop_
_entity.id
_entity.type
_entity.pdbx_description
1 polymer ?
#
loop_
_entity_poly.entity_id
_entity_poly.type
_entity_poly.pdbx_seq_one_letter_code
_entity_poly.pdbx_strand_id
1 'polypeptide(L)'
;MKSLAAFALLATASCVTTSAPPRDFFASLSSLCGKAYEGRITSPPAAADASFAGKRLVMHVRECSADVIRVPFHVADDHSRTWVITRTTTGLRLKHDHRHQDGSEDKVTQYGGDSVTPVAAARQEFPADQVTKDLLIREGNTAGANNIWAVEVDPGRTFAYELRRPNRFFRVEFDLTKPVPAPPAPWGGL
;
A
#
# COMPACT_ATOMS: atom_id res chain seq x y z
N MET A 1 -24.38 73.86 17.18
CA MET A 1 -24.19 72.50 17.72
C MET A 1 -24.22 71.53 16.46
N LYS A 2 -23.02 71.00 16.02
CA LYS A 2 -22.93 70.12 14.87
C LYS A 2 -22.58 68.72 15.39
N SER A 3 -23.51 67.75 15.27
CA SER A 3 -23.29 66.34 15.63
C SER A 3 -22.48 65.65 14.51
N LEU A 4 -21.32 65.10 14.88
CA LEU A 4 -20.57 64.15 14.03
C LEU A 4 -21.10 62.74 14.29
N ALA A 5 -21.63 62.08 13.27
CA ALA A 5 -21.95 60.67 13.27
C ALA A 5 -20.69 59.89 12.86
N ALA A 6 -20.18 59.04 13.74
CA ALA A 6 -19.08 58.13 13.44
C ALA A 6 -19.63 56.84 12.82
N PHE A 7 -19.26 56.53 11.58
CA PHE A 7 -19.55 55.28 10.92
C PHE A 7 -18.44 54.27 11.29
N ALA A 8 -18.83 53.22 12.00
CA ALA A 8 -17.94 52.08 12.26
C ALA A 8 -18.02 51.09 11.12
N LEU A 9 -16.94 50.92 10.37
CA LEU A 9 -16.79 49.83 9.34
C LEU A 9 -16.51 48.51 10.07
N LEU A 10 -17.46 47.58 10.03
CA LEU A 10 -17.19 46.20 10.40
C LEU A 10 -16.49 45.50 9.24
N ALA A 11 -15.22 45.18 9.43
CA ALA A 11 -14.48 44.30 8.49
C ALA A 11 -14.84 42.83 8.80
N THR A 12 -15.56 42.19 7.91
CA THR A 12 -15.81 40.73 7.97
C THR A 12 -14.60 40.01 7.42
N ALA A 13 -13.83 39.35 8.25
CA ALA A 13 -12.75 38.44 7.82
C ALA A 13 -13.36 37.16 7.27
N SER A 14 -13.34 37.01 5.94
CA SER A 14 -13.69 35.73 5.28
C SER A 14 -12.53 34.73 5.49
N CYS A 15 -12.74 33.69 6.32
CA CYS A 15 -11.86 32.55 6.37
C CYS A 15 -11.93 31.79 5.06
N VAL A 16 -10.92 31.95 4.20
CA VAL A 16 -10.72 31.10 3.03
C VAL A 16 -10.18 29.77 3.55
N THR A 17 -11.05 28.77 3.64
CA THR A 17 -10.63 27.38 3.85
C THR A 17 -9.95 26.89 2.55
N THR A 18 -8.63 26.99 2.49
CA THR A 18 -7.85 26.30 1.45
C THR A 18 -7.97 24.79 1.71
N SER A 19 -8.83 24.10 0.92
CA SER A 19 -8.79 22.65 0.88
C SER A 19 -7.41 22.22 0.36
N ALA A 20 -6.73 21.37 1.14
CA ALA A 20 -5.49 20.76 0.66
C ALA A 20 -5.78 20.07 -0.69
N PRO A 21 -4.85 20.15 -1.68
CA PRO A 21 -5.06 19.46 -2.96
C PRO A 21 -5.31 17.98 -2.72
N PRO A 22 -6.16 17.33 -3.53
CA PRO A 22 -6.40 15.91 -3.42
C PRO A 22 -5.05 15.19 -3.50
N ARG A 23 -4.69 14.49 -2.43
CA ARG A 23 -3.45 13.73 -2.37
C ARG A 23 -3.63 12.50 -3.25
N ASP A 24 -2.83 12.38 -4.30
CA ASP A 24 -2.83 11.14 -5.04
C ASP A 24 -2.28 10.00 -4.16
N PHE A 25 -2.67 8.77 -4.47
CA PHE A 25 -2.28 7.59 -3.72
C PHE A 25 -0.74 7.46 -3.62
N PHE A 26 -0.04 7.66 -4.72
CA PHE A 26 1.41 7.50 -4.78
C PHE A 26 2.13 8.54 -3.91
N ALA A 27 1.68 9.78 -3.92
CA ALA A 27 2.21 10.83 -3.05
C ALA A 27 1.95 10.51 -1.56
N SER A 28 0.76 9.97 -1.25
CA SER A 28 0.42 9.52 0.11
C SER A 28 1.34 8.40 0.58
N LEU A 29 1.57 7.39 -0.26
CA LEU A 29 2.49 6.30 0.04
C LEU A 29 3.95 6.78 0.14
N SER A 30 4.38 7.66 -0.77
CA SER A 30 5.73 8.25 -0.77
C SER A 30 6.03 9.05 0.51
N SER A 31 5.01 9.67 1.13
CA SER A 31 5.16 10.39 2.40
C SER A 31 5.55 9.50 3.59
N LEU A 32 5.43 8.19 3.44
CA LEU A 32 5.82 7.19 4.44
C LEU A 32 7.25 6.68 4.24
N CYS A 33 7.98 7.21 3.25
CA CYS A 33 9.30 6.71 2.88
C CYS A 33 10.27 6.71 4.06
N GLY A 34 11.03 5.60 4.21
CA GLY A 34 11.96 5.36 5.31
C GLY A 34 11.30 4.84 6.59
N LYS A 35 9.96 4.76 6.66
CA LYS A 35 9.24 4.36 7.86
C LYS A 35 8.76 2.91 7.77
N ALA A 36 8.83 2.22 8.92
CA ALA A 36 8.32 0.86 9.09
C ALA A 36 7.21 0.83 10.14
N TYR A 37 6.27 -0.11 9.96
CA TYR A 37 5.10 -0.23 10.82
C TYR A 37 4.77 -1.71 11.06
N GLU A 38 4.34 -2.03 12.28
CA GLU A 38 3.84 -3.36 12.61
C GLU A 38 2.36 -3.47 12.26
N GLY A 39 1.99 -4.63 11.67
CA GLY A 39 0.65 -4.91 11.18
C GLY A 39 -0.05 -6.02 11.94
N ARG A 40 -1.36 -6.04 11.78
CA ARG A 40 -2.24 -7.11 12.28
C ARG A 40 -3.18 -7.57 11.20
N ILE A 41 -3.49 -8.86 11.17
CA ILE A 41 -4.53 -9.41 10.32
C ILE A 41 -5.89 -8.97 10.87
N THR A 42 -6.73 -8.38 10.02
CA THR A 42 -8.08 -7.90 10.35
C THR A 42 -9.18 -8.66 9.59
N SER A 43 -8.81 -9.49 8.62
CA SER A 43 -9.72 -10.43 7.98
C SER A 43 -10.09 -11.60 8.91
N PRO A 44 -11.23 -12.27 8.70
CA PRO A 44 -11.56 -13.50 9.41
C PRO A 44 -10.47 -14.57 9.23
N PRO A 45 -10.19 -15.39 10.26
CA PRO A 45 -9.19 -16.45 10.16
C PRO A 45 -9.52 -17.43 9.02
N ALA A 46 -8.49 -17.77 8.24
CA ALA A 46 -8.60 -18.75 7.16
C ALA A 46 -7.37 -19.68 7.16
N ALA A 47 -7.57 -20.97 6.87
CA ALA A 47 -6.48 -21.94 6.82
C ALA A 47 -5.39 -21.55 5.80
N ALA A 48 -5.79 -20.87 4.72
CA ALA A 48 -4.86 -20.37 3.69
C ALA A 48 -3.93 -19.26 4.20
N ASP A 49 -4.17 -18.69 5.37
CA ASP A 49 -3.39 -17.60 5.98
C ASP A 49 -2.51 -18.08 7.15
N ALA A 50 -2.41 -19.40 7.35
CA ALA A 50 -1.63 -20.00 8.44
C ALA A 50 -0.16 -19.58 8.45
N SER A 51 0.41 -19.24 7.27
CA SER A 51 1.79 -18.74 7.19
C SER A 51 1.98 -17.36 7.81
N PHE A 52 0.92 -16.60 8.04
CA PHE A 52 0.93 -15.25 8.64
C PHE A 52 0.39 -15.24 10.08
N ALA A 53 -0.51 -16.19 10.40
CA ALA A 53 -1.22 -16.20 11.68
C ALA A 53 -0.27 -16.30 12.87
N GLY A 54 -0.45 -15.41 13.85
CA GLY A 54 0.35 -15.38 15.08
C GLY A 54 1.80 -14.91 14.91
N LYS A 55 2.20 -14.52 13.70
CA LYS A 55 3.54 -13.99 13.43
C LYS A 55 3.56 -12.48 13.50
N ARG A 56 4.71 -11.92 13.84
CA ARG A 56 4.97 -10.49 13.74
C ARG A 56 5.01 -10.10 12.26
N LEU A 57 4.19 -9.15 11.86
CA LEU A 57 4.09 -8.65 10.49
C LEU A 57 4.62 -7.22 10.47
N VAL A 58 5.59 -6.92 9.59
CA VAL A 58 6.15 -5.58 9.48
C VAL A 58 6.23 -5.18 8.01
N MET A 59 5.67 -4.03 7.65
CA MET A 59 5.97 -3.39 6.38
C MET A 59 7.01 -2.29 6.56
N HIS A 60 7.82 -2.04 5.53
CA HIS A 60 8.77 -0.95 5.49
C HIS A 60 8.69 -0.24 4.13
N VAL A 61 8.25 1.02 4.11
CA VAL A 61 8.29 1.82 2.87
C VAL A 61 9.75 2.23 2.66
N ARG A 62 10.55 1.32 2.05
CA ARG A 62 12.01 1.35 2.10
C ARG A 62 12.65 2.23 1.04
N GLU A 63 12.17 2.10 -0.20
CA GLU A 63 12.74 2.78 -1.35
C GLU A 63 11.66 3.56 -2.08
N CYS A 64 11.96 4.82 -2.38
CA CYS A 64 11.03 5.71 -3.03
C CYS A 64 11.78 6.54 -4.07
N SER A 65 11.29 6.46 -5.30
CA SER A 65 11.71 7.34 -6.39
C SER A 65 10.49 8.11 -6.93
N ALA A 66 10.67 8.86 -8.00
CA ALA A 66 9.56 9.54 -8.67
C ALA A 66 8.51 8.57 -9.19
N ASP A 67 8.92 7.36 -9.60
CA ASP A 67 8.08 6.42 -10.32
C ASP A 67 7.92 5.05 -9.62
N VAL A 68 8.75 4.72 -8.64
CA VAL A 68 8.74 3.40 -7.99
C VAL A 68 8.84 3.53 -6.49
N ILE A 69 7.97 2.83 -5.77
CA ILE A 69 8.03 2.64 -4.32
C ILE A 69 8.12 1.14 -4.04
N ARG A 70 9.10 0.73 -3.22
CA ARG A 70 9.29 -0.65 -2.77
C ARG A 70 8.97 -0.75 -1.29
N VAL A 71 8.08 -1.68 -0.97
CA VAL A 71 7.59 -1.91 0.38
C VAL A 71 7.83 -3.37 0.76
N PRO A 72 9.00 -3.73 1.32
CA PRO A 72 9.20 -5.02 1.96
C PRO A 72 8.13 -5.34 2.99
N PHE A 73 7.65 -6.58 2.95
CA PHE A 73 6.70 -7.14 3.91
C PHE A 73 7.29 -8.36 4.59
N HIS A 74 7.67 -8.19 5.85
CA HIS A 74 8.32 -9.20 6.67
C HIS A 74 7.29 -9.98 7.50
N VAL A 75 7.49 -11.29 7.56
CA VAL A 75 6.66 -12.22 8.35
C VAL A 75 7.57 -12.98 9.30
N ALA A 76 7.76 -12.47 10.52
CA ALA A 76 8.83 -12.87 11.43
C ALA A 76 10.20 -12.80 10.71
N ASP A 77 10.94 -13.92 10.61
CA ASP A 77 12.25 -14.01 9.96
C ASP A 77 12.17 -14.26 8.44
N ASP A 78 10.96 -14.31 7.87
CA ASP A 78 10.76 -14.44 6.42
C ASP A 78 10.75 -13.05 5.78
N HIS A 79 11.80 -12.72 5.05
CA HIS A 79 12.04 -11.44 4.38
C HIS A 79 11.90 -11.55 2.86
N SER A 80 11.15 -12.55 2.38
CA SER A 80 11.06 -12.93 0.97
C SER A 80 10.20 -11.99 0.11
N ARG A 81 9.37 -11.12 0.71
CA ARG A 81 8.30 -10.41 -0.01
C ARG A 81 8.54 -8.93 -0.08
N THR A 82 8.36 -8.36 -1.29
CA THR A 82 8.35 -6.90 -1.50
C THR A 82 7.20 -6.53 -2.41
N TRP A 83 6.36 -5.60 -1.99
CA TRP A 83 5.39 -4.94 -2.87
C TRP A 83 6.10 -3.84 -3.64
N VAL A 84 6.00 -3.88 -4.97
CA VAL A 84 6.59 -2.89 -5.87
C VAL A 84 5.45 -2.13 -6.54
N ILE A 85 5.28 -0.87 -6.17
CA ILE A 85 4.28 0.03 -6.75
C ILE A 85 4.97 0.97 -7.72
N THR A 86 4.54 0.92 -8.98
CA THR A 86 5.15 1.71 -10.07
C THR A 86 4.11 2.64 -10.69
N ARG A 87 4.48 3.89 -10.96
CA ARG A 87 3.70 4.77 -11.84
C ARG A 87 3.79 4.27 -13.28
N THR A 88 2.67 4.28 -13.96
CA THR A 88 2.57 3.99 -15.40
C THR A 88 1.97 5.19 -16.12
N THR A 89 1.96 5.17 -17.43
CA THR A 89 1.32 6.24 -18.23
C THR A 89 -0.19 6.33 -18.00
N THR A 90 -0.83 5.27 -17.52
CA THR A 90 -2.29 5.16 -17.34
C THR A 90 -2.74 5.05 -15.89
N GLY A 91 -1.81 4.95 -14.94
CA GLY A 91 -2.17 4.76 -13.53
C GLY A 91 -1.03 4.19 -12.70
N LEU A 92 -1.33 3.16 -11.93
CA LEU A 92 -0.36 2.47 -11.07
C LEU A 92 -0.31 0.99 -11.41
N ARG A 93 0.83 0.36 -11.12
CA ARG A 93 1.05 -1.08 -11.20
C ARG A 93 1.54 -1.60 -9.87
N LEU A 94 0.98 -2.70 -9.40
CA LEU A 94 1.50 -3.48 -8.28
C LEU A 94 2.12 -4.76 -8.80
N LYS A 95 3.36 -5.03 -8.40
CA LYS A 95 4.01 -6.33 -8.54
C LYS A 95 4.53 -6.81 -7.19
N HIS A 96 4.51 -8.14 -7.02
CA HIS A 96 5.06 -8.81 -5.85
C HIS A 96 6.41 -9.42 -6.25
N ASP A 97 7.48 -8.88 -5.70
CA ASP A 97 8.83 -9.44 -5.84
C ASP A 97 9.05 -10.44 -4.69
N HIS A 98 9.20 -11.72 -5.05
CA HIS A 98 9.50 -12.79 -4.10
C HIS A 98 10.88 -13.34 -4.36
N ARG A 99 11.67 -13.43 -3.29
CA ARG A 99 13.06 -13.88 -3.35
C ARG A 99 13.34 -14.97 -2.34
N HIS A 100 14.26 -15.89 -2.68
CA HIS A 100 14.88 -16.79 -1.73
C HIS A 100 15.93 -16.06 -0.88
N GLN A 101 16.38 -16.72 0.20
CA GLN A 101 17.33 -16.13 1.13
C GLN A 101 18.70 -15.80 0.48
N ASP A 102 19.08 -16.51 -0.56
CA ASP A 102 20.28 -16.26 -1.37
C ASP A 102 20.12 -15.11 -2.38
N GLY A 103 18.92 -14.50 -2.43
CA GLY A 103 18.60 -13.39 -3.33
C GLY A 103 18.07 -13.80 -4.70
N SER A 104 18.07 -15.09 -5.03
CA SER A 104 17.48 -15.57 -6.29
C SER A 104 15.96 -15.39 -6.31
N GLU A 105 15.38 -15.25 -7.50
CA GLU A 105 13.94 -15.11 -7.66
C GLU A 105 13.20 -16.42 -7.35
N ASP A 106 12.07 -16.31 -6.62
CA ASP A 106 11.14 -17.42 -6.50
C ASP A 106 10.46 -17.70 -7.85
N LYS A 107 10.03 -18.95 -8.09
CA LYS A 107 9.26 -19.32 -9.29
C LYS A 107 7.96 -18.52 -9.39
N VAL A 108 7.34 -18.18 -8.27
CA VAL A 108 6.15 -17.36 -8.20
C VAL A 108 6.53 -15.96 -7.72
N THR A 109 7.06 -15.16 -8.64
CA THR A 109 7.48 -13.79 -8.43
C THR A 109 6.95 -12.86 -9.51
N GLN A 110 7.05 -11.53 -9.33
CA GLN A 110 6.63 -10.48 -10.27
C GLN A 110 5.14 -10.58 -10.69
N TYR A 111 4.31 -11.21 -9.87
CA TYR A 111 2.87 -11.28 -10.10
C TYR A 111 2.15 -10.03 -9.57
N GLY A 112 1.00 -9.70 -10.17
CA GLY A 112 0.22 -8.51 -9.83
C GLY A 112 -0.59 -8.02 -11.02
N GLY A 113 -0.77 -6.70 -11.13
CA GLY A 113 -1.51 -6.10 -12.25
C GLY A 113 -1.56 -4.59 -12.17
N ASP A 114 -2.24 -3.99 -13.15
CA ASP A 114 -2.46 -2.55 -13.22
C ASP A 114 -3.70 -2.15 -12.40
N SER A 115 -3.64 -0.95 -11.83
CA SER A 115 -4.76 -0.40 -11.08
C SER A 115 -5.96 -0.11 -11.98
N VAL A 116 -7.14 -0.51 -11.51
CA VAL A 116 -8.43 -0.19 -12.12
C VAL A 116 -9.14 0.97 -11.41
N THR A 117 -8.48 1.58 -10.44
CA THR A 117 -9.01 2.66 -9.59
C THR A 117 -8.36 4.00 -9.98
N PRO A 118 -9.08 5.12 -9.95
CA PRO A 118 -8.47 6.43 -10.17
C PRO A 118 -7.31 6.70 -9.20
N VAL A 119 -6.20 7.26 -9.69
CA VAL A 119 -4.98 7.52 -8.89
C VAL A 119 -5.23 8.42 -7.68
N ALA A 120 -6.26 9.28 -7.75
CA ALA A 120 -6.67 10.14 -6.63
C ALA A 120 -7.36 9.39 -5.47
N ALA A 121 -7.80 8.14 -5.67
CA ALA A 121 -8.45 7.38 -4.62
C ALA A 121 -7.42 6.87 -3.59
N ALA A 122 -7.80 6.91 -2.31
CA ALA A 122 -6.95 6.41 -1.21
C ALA A 122 -6.72 4.89 -1.27
N ARG A 123 -7.60 4.18 -1.97
CA ARG A 123 -7.55 2.73 -2.19
C ARG A 123 -7.34 2.44 -3.66
N GLN A 124 -6.35 1.62 -3.97
CA GLN A 124 -6.04 1.14 -5.32
C GLN A 124 -6.28 -0.36 -5.40
N GLU A 125 -6.95 -0.81 -6.47
CA GLU A 125 -7.22 -2.22 -6.72
C GLU A 125 -6.48 -2.69 -7.97
N PHE A 126 -5.84 -3.85 -7.86
CA PHE A 126 -4.94 -4.43 -8.85
C PHE A 126 -5.39 -5.86 -9.19
N PRO A 127 -6.32 -6.06 -10.14
CA PRO A 127 -6.64 -7.39 -10.64
C PRO A 127 -5.41 -8.07 -11.26
N ALA A 128 -5.31 -9.39 -11.12
CA ALA A 128 -4.27 -10.16 -11.80
C ALA A 128 -4.26 -9.88 -13.30
N ASP A 129 -3.13 -9.41 -13.82
CA ASP A 129 -2.94 -9.24 -15.27
C ASP A 129 -2.76 -10.60 -15.97
N GLN A 130 -2.75 -10.62 -17.31
CA GLN A 130 -2.67 -11.88 -18.05
C GLN A 130 -1.38 -12.65 -17.75
N VAL A 131 -0.24 -11.96 -17.65
CA VAL A 131 1.07 -12.57 -17.31
C VAL A 131 1.00 -13.25 -15.94
N THR A 132 0.38 -12.59 -14.97
CA THR A 132 0.17 -13.14 -13.63
C THR A 132 -0.75 -14.35 -13.64
N LYS A 133 -1.85 -14.31 -14.40
CA LYS A 133 -2.77 -15.45 -14.54
C LYS A 133 -2.05 -16.66 -15.12
N ASP A 134 -1.30 -16.47 -16.20
CA ASP A 134 -0.57 -17.54 -16.88
C ASP A 134 0.51 -18.13 -15.95
N LEU A 135 1.24 -17.28 -15.23
CA LEU A 135 2.21 -17.71 -14.22
C LEU A 135 1.56 -18.58 -13.15
N LEU A 136 0.49 -18.08 -12.52
CA LEU A 136 -0.15 -18.78 -11.40
C LEU A 136 -0.80 -20.09 -11.81
N ILE A 137 -1.38 -20.17 -13.01
CA ILE A 137 -1.92 -21.40 -13.57
C ILE A 137 -0.79 -22.42 -13.83
N ARG A 138 0.30 -22.01 -14.47
CA ARG A 138 1.46 -22.85 -14.75
C ARG A 138 2.08 -23.42 -13.47
N GLU A 139 2.14 -22.65 -12.40
CA GLU A 139 2.69 -23.05 -11.10
C GLU A 139 1.66 -23.76 -10.20
N GLY A 140 0.51 -24.19 -10.76
CA GLY A 140 -0.50 -24.98 -10.04
C GLY A 140 -1.45 -24.18 -9.13
N ASN A 141 -1.36 -22.86 -9.13
CA ASN A 141 -2.25 -21.99 -8.33
C ASN A 141 -3.37 -21.38 -9.18
N THR A 142 -4.18 -22.22 -9.79
CA THR A 142 -5.28 -21.79 -10.68
C THR A 142 -6.25 -20.83 -10.01
N ALA A 143 -6.55 -21.01 -8.73
CA ALA A 143 -7.41 -20.09 -7.98
C ALA A 143 -6.83 -18.67 -7.92
N GLY A 144 -5.50 -18.55 -7.91
CA GLY A 144 -4.79 -17.28 -7.88
C GLY A 144 -4.98 -16.42 -9.12
N ALA A 145 -5.36 -17.01 -10.26
CA ALA A 145 -5.67 -16.26 -11.48
C ALA A 145 -6.85 -15.28 -11.31
N ASN A 146 -7.67 -15.48 -10.28
CA ASN A 146 -8.78 -14.58 -9.93
C ASN A 146 -8.45 -13.59 -8.80
N ASN A 147 -7.18 -13.49 -8.41
CA ASN A 147 -6.77 -12.57 -7.37
C ASN A 147 -7.01 -11.12 -7.77
N ILE A 148 -7.51 -10.35 -6.81
CA ILE A 148 -7.50 -8.90 -6.83
C ILE A 148 -6.79 -8.48 -5.56
N TRP A 149 -5.69 -7.78 -5.71
CA TRP A 149 -5.00 -7.15 -4.58
C TRP A 149 -5.49 -5.72 -4.40
N ALA A 150 -5.41 -5.21 -3.18
CA ALA A 150 -5.64 -3.81 -2.94
C ALA A 150 -4.64 -3.27 -1.94
N VAL A 151 -4.28 -2.01 -2.13
CA VAL A 151 -3.51 -1.22 -1.18
C VAL A 151 -4.28 0.05 -0.86
N GLU A 152 -4.38 0.35 0.42
CA GLU A 152 -5.09 1.52 0.93
C GLU A 152 -4.14 2.34 1.82
N VAL A 153 -4.15 3.66 1.65
CA VAL A 153 -3.36 4.58 2.46
C VAL A 153 -4.25 5.70 2.95
N ASP A 154 -4.51 5.71 4.27
CA ASP A 154 -5.10 6.85 4.99
C ASP A 154 -3.97 7.54 5.76
N PRO A 155 -3.39 8.63 5.24
CA PRO A 155 -2.18 9.23 5.79
C PRO A 155 -2.31 9.62 7.26
N GLY A 156 -1.34 9.17 8.07
CA GLY A 156 -1.31 9.42 9.51
C GLY A 156 -2.28 8.53 10.31
N ARG A 157 -2.97 7.59 9.69
CA ARG A 157 -3.90 6.67 10.35
C ARG A 157 -3.62 5.21 10.03
N THR A 158 -3.80 4.79 8.77
CA THR A 158 -3.77 3.37 8.43
C THR A 158 -3.17 3.16 7.04
N PHE A 159 -2.34 2.14 6.90
CA PHE A 159 -2.05 1.47 5.64
C PHE A 159 -2.70 0.08 5.70
N ALA A 160 -3.29 -0.38 4.59
CA ALA A 160 -3.81 -1.73 4.50
C ALA A 160 -3.41 -2.39 3.19
N TYR A 161 -3.14 -3.69 3.27
CA TYR A 161 -2.97 -4.56 2.11
C TYR A 161 -4.02 -5.66 2.14
N GLU A 162 -4.58 -5.94 0.97
CA GLU A 162 -5.60 -6.98 0.80
C GLU A 162 -5.29 -7.92 -0.35
N LEU A 163 -5.76 -9.15 -0.18
CA LEU A 163 -5.93 -10.13 -1.24
C LEU A 163 -7.37 -10.63 -1.20
N ARG A 164 -8.09 -10.54 -2.30
CA ARG A 164 -9.42 -11.14 -2.43
C ARG A 164 -9.57 -11.93 -3.73
N ARG A 165 -10.37 -12.99 -3.65
CA ARG A 165 -10.90 -13.77 -4.75
C ARG A 165 -12.13 -14.54 -4.28
N PRO A 166 -12.88 -15.26 -5.12
CA PRO A 166 -13.96 -16.13 -4.64
C PRO A 166 -13.49 -17.02 -3.48
N ASN A 167 -14.25 -17.01 -2.38
CA ASN A 167 -14.01 -17.79 -1.15
C ASN A 167 -12.69 -17.48 -0.43
N ARG A 168 -12.07 -16.33 -0.67
CA ARG A 168 -10.89 -15.87 0.06
C ARG A 168 -10.88 -14.36 0.23
N PHE A 169 -10.64 -13.94 1.48
CA PHE A 169 -10.35 -12.56 1.83
C PHE A 169 -9.25 -12.53 2.89
N PHE A 170 -8.17 -11.84 2.60
CA PHE A 170 -7.07 -11.57 3.52
C PHE A 170 -6.86 -10.06 3.59
N ARG A 171 -6.77 -9.51 4.81
CA ARG A 171 -6.45 -8.11 5.05
C ARG A 171 -5.50 -8.00 6.23
N VAL A 172 -4.43 -7.24 6.03
CA VAL A 172 -3.51 -6.81 7.08
C VAL A 172 -3.51 -5.29 7.14
N GLU A 173 -3.60 -4.74 8.36
CA GLU A 173 -3.59 -3.30 8.63
C GLU A 173 -2.39 -2.92 9.48
N PHE A 174 -1.84 -1.73 9.20
CA PHE A 174 -0.68 -1.14 9.85
C PHE A 174 -1.07 0.22 10.42
N ASP A 175 -0.84 0.45 11.71
CA ASP A 175 -1.12 1.71 12.39
C ASP A 175 -0.01 2.73 12.08
N LEU A 176 -0.28 3.70 11.22
CA LEU A 176 0.68 4.71 10.80
C LEU A 176 0.99 5.76 11.89
N THR A 177 0.32 5.69 13.03
CA THR A 177 0.63 6.53 14.20
C THR A 177 1.78 5.98 15.03
N LYS A 178 2.17 4.70 14.81
CA LYS A 178 3.15 3.96 15.63
C LYS A 178 4.26 3.37 14.77
N PRO A 179 5.21 4.19 14.27
CA PRO A 179 6.35 3.67 13.55
C PRO A 179 7.21 2.76 14.45
N VAL A 180 7.79 1.73 13.86
CA VAL A 180 8.72 0.82 14.51
C VAL A 180 10.13 0.96 13.91
N PRO A 181 11.20 0.47 14.59
CA PRO A 181 12.52 0.41 13.99
C PRO A 181 12.50 -0.33 12.64
N ALA A 182 13.27 0.17 11.68
CA ALA A 182 13.38 -0.45 10.37
C ALA A 182 13.86 -1.90 10.51
N PRO A 183 13.16 -2.88 9.90
CA PRO A 183 13.59 -4.28 9.89
C PRO A 183 14.86 -4.45 9.04
N PRO A 184 15.51 -5.63 9.08
CA PRO A 184 16.58 -5.97 8.15
C PRO A 184 16.16 -5.79 6.68
N ALA A 185 17.16 -5.79 5.78
CA ALA A 185 16.87 -5.73 4.35
C ALA A 185 16.03 -6.95 3.89
N PRO A 186 15.18 -6.81 2.86
CA PRO A 186 14.55 -7.97 2.24
C PRO A 186 15.61 -8.86 1.59
N TRP A 187 15.27 -10.12 1.38
CA TRP A 187 16.13 -11.05 0.65
C TRP A 187 16.35 -10.55 -0.78
N GLY A 188 17.56 -10.72 -1.29
CA GLY A 188 17.95 -10.14 -2.58
C GLY A 188 18.28 -8.65 -2.55
N GLY A 189 18.33 -8.09 -1.36
CA GLY A 189 18.58 -6.71 -0.95
C GLY A 189 18.81 -5.68 -2.04
N LEU A 190 17.88 -4.75 -2.17
CA LEU A 190 18.07 -3.47 -2.86
C LEU A 190 18.24 -2.40 -1.79
#